data_8a4ffe4a163140181616a033c9312e05
#
_entry.id   8a4ffe4a163140181616a033c9312e05
#
_cell.length_a   1.000
_cell.length_b   1.000
_cell.length_c   1.000
_cell.angle_alpha   90.00
_cell.angle_beta   90.00
_cell.angle_gamma   90.00
#
_symmetry.space_group_name_H-M   'P 1'
#
loop_
_entity.id
_entity.type
_entity.pdbx_description
1 polymer ?
#
loop_
_entity_poly.entity_id
_entity_poly.type
_entity_poly.pdbx_seq_one_letter_code
_entity_poly.pdbx_strand_id
1 'polypeptide(L)'
;ACSVGVDERNEYALLYGLSNGFVAVRDDDNPKELLRIRYNYLEDNKLGIANKSVGLTVDDLKAAIERASNDGNSIIQFWIAKTTFDALKKTDSAKELVATYNGQTYDSTTKLPTPTSSKFQEAFTDETGVTFRIINRTVRLEEDGVRRSVKPWNKNMVIGVCSQMIGALVYG
;
A
#
# COMPACT_ATOMS: atom_id res chain seq x y z
N ALA A 1 -8.53 -29.37 1.46
CA ALA A 1 -9.05 -28.39 0.50
C ALA A 1 -9.77 -27.22 1.18
N CYS A 2 -10.43 -27.45 2.33
CA CYS A 2 -11.23 -26.43 3.02
C CYS A 2 -10.37 -25.31 3.67
N SER A 3 -9.24 -25.65 4.29
CA SER A 3 -8.38 -24.67 4.99
C SER A 3 -7.80 -23.61 4.04
N VAL A 4 -7.34 -23.99 2.86
CA VAL A 4 -6.76 -23.07 1.88
C VAL A 4 -7.79 -22.02 1.41
N GLY A 5 -9.06 -22.41 1.22
CA GLY A 5 -10.12 -21.50 0.83
C GLY A 5 -10.46 -20.47 1.92
N VAL A 6 -10.42 -20.89 3.19
CA VAL A 6 -10.63 -19.98 4.34
C VAL A 6 -9.47 -18.99 4.45
N ASP A 7 -8.24 -19.45 4.29
CA ASP A 7 -7.05 -18.58 4.35
C ASP A 7 -7.06 -17.55 3.22
N GLU A 8 -7.41 -17.93 2.00
CA GLU A 8 -7.54 -17.00 0.86
C GLU A 8 -8.66 -15.97 1.08
N ARG A 9 -9.81 -16.37 1.66
CA ARG A 9 -10.91 -15.46 1.99
C ARG A 9 -10.50 -14.46 3.09
N ASN A 10 -9.80 -14.92 4.12
CA ASN A 10 -9.28 -14.07 5.20
C ASN A 10 -8.23 -13.09 4.66
N GLU A 11 -7.31 -13.56 3.82
CA GLU A 11 -6.31 -12.69 3.17
C GLU A 11 -6.97 -11.65 2.27
N TYR A 12 -8.00 -12.04 1.49
CA TYR A 12 -8.79 -11.10 0.71
C TYR A 12 -9.43 -10.03 1.60
N ALA A 13 -10.12 -10.45 2.65
CA ALA A 13 -10.82 -9.54 3.55
C ALA A 13 -9.85 -8.54 4.21
N LEU A 14 -8.68 -8.99 4.63
CA LEU A 14 -7.65 -8.14 5.22
C LEU A 14 -7.13 -7.12 4.20
N LEU A 15 -6.63 -7.56 3.06
CA LEU A 15 -6.00 -6.68 2.06
C LEU A 15 -7.02 -5.72 1.44
N TYR A 16 -8.22 -6.21 1.12
CA TYR A 16 -9.30 -5.39 0.60
C TYR A 16 -9.79 -4.38 1.64
N GLY A 17 -10.01 -4.84 2.86
CA GLY A 17 -10.48 -4.01 3.96
C GLY A 17 -9.50 -2.89 4.31
N LEU A 18 -8.21 -3.21 4.45
CA LEU A 18 -7.18 -2.21 4.69
C LEU A 18 -7.14 -1.16 3.59
N SER A 19 -7.11 -1.58 2.32
CA SER A 19 -6.93 -0.63 1.21
C SER A 19 -8.20 0.14 0.84
N ASN A 20 -9.39 -0.31 1.25
CA ASN A 20 -10.67 0.37 0.98
C ASN A 20 -11.32 0.97 2.24
N GLY A 21 -10.79 0.68 3.43
CA GLY A 21 -11.31 1.16 4.71
C GLY A 21 -12.52 0.36 5.23
N PHE A 22 -12.99 -0.63 4.47
CA PHE A 22 -14.05 -1.54 4.89
C PHE A 22 -13.99 -2.85 4.11
N VAL A 23 -14.56 -3.90 4.67
CA VAL A 23 -14.88 -5.14 3.98
C VAL A 23 -16.31 -5.56 4.31
N ALA A 24 -17.01 -6.09 3.33
CA ALA A 24 -18.33 -6.67 3.49
C ALA A 24 -18.24 -8.18 3.26
N VAL A 25 -18.71 -8.95 4.24
CA VAL A 25 -18.76 -10.42 4.18
C VAL A 25 -20.22 -10.83 4.16
N ARG A 26 -20.61 -11.62 3.16
CA ARG A 26 -21.94 -12.23 3.12
C ARG A 26 -21.91 -13.48 4.00
N ASP A 27 -22.99 -13.70 4.72
CA ASP A 27 -23.27 -14.96 5.37
C ASP A 27 -23.85 -15.92 4.32
N ASP A 28 -23.24 -17.07 4.16
CA ASP A 28 -23.70 -18.09 3.21
C ASP A 28 -25.06 -18.69 3.64
N ASP A 29 -25.32 -18.74 4.95
CA ASP A 29 -26.60 -19.22 5.52
C ASP A 29 -27.70 -18.16 5.48
N ASN A 30 -27.32 -16.88 5.47
CA ASN A 30 -28.28 -15.77 5.39
C ASN A 30 -27.78 -14.69 4.40
N PRO A 31 -27.98 -14.87 3.09
CA PRO A 31 -27.48 -13.95 2.07
C PRO A 31 -28.04 -12.52 2.13
N LYS A 32 -29.04 -12.27 3.01
CA LYS A 32 -29.57 -10.94 3.29
C LYS A 32 -28.79 -10.20 4.37
N GLU A 33 -28.05 -10.91 5.23
CA GLU A 33 -27.18 -10.29 6.23
C GLU A 33 -25.80 -10.04 5.66
N LEU A 34 -25.41 -8.77 5.65
CA LEU A 34 -24.09 -8.33 5.22
C LEU A 34 -23.34 -7.84 6.45
N LEU A 35 -22.37 -8.64 6.92
CA LEU A 35 -21.45 -8.17 7.94
C LEU A 35 -20.48 -7.17 7.30
N ARG A 36 -20.52 -5.92 7.73
CA ARG A 36 -19.63 -4.87 7.27
C ARG A 36 -18.64 -4.51 8.38
N ILE A 37 -17.36 -4.82 8.16
CA ILE A 37 -16.27 -4.43 9.03
C ILE A 37 -15.69 -3.12 8.50
N ARG A 38 -15.64 -2.08 9.34
CA ARG A 38 -15.02 -0.78 9.01
C ARG A 38 -13.72 -0.61 9.77
N TYR A 39 -12.69 -0.16 9.09
CA TYR A 39 -11.36 0.10 9.70
C TYR A 39 -11.25 1.49 10.35
N ASN A 40 -12.30 2.32 10.26
CA ASN A 40 -12.43 3.62 10.96
C ASN A 40 -11.18 4.50 10.91
N TYR A 41 -10.58 4.65 9.73
CA TYR A 41 -9.47 5.59 9.56
C TYR A 41 -9.91 7.02 9.89
N LEU A 42 -9.14 7.71 10.73
CA LEU A 42 -9.37 9.12 11.02
C LEU A 42 -9.22 9.94 9.73
N GLU A 43 -10.09 10.93 9.54
CA GLU A 43 -10.05 11.77 8.33
C GLU A 43 -8.72 12.51 8.20
N ASP A 44 -8.15 12.97 9.32
CA ASP A 44 -6.87 13.66 9.36
C ASP A 44 -5.69 12.79 8.90
N ASN A 45 -5.83 11.46 8.94
CA ASN A 45 -4.84 10.51 8.46
C ASN A 45 -5.03 10.12 6.99
N LYS A 46 -6.02 10.69 6.31
CA LYS A 46 -6.27 10.47 4.88
C LYS A 46 -5.65 11.60 4.08
N LEU A 47 -4.44 11.38 3.60
CA LEU A 47 -3.73 12.37 2.80
C LEU A 47 -4.02 12.16 1.32
N GLY A 48 -4.25 13.27 0.61
CA GLY A 48 -4.31 13.29 -0.85
C GLY A 48 -2.92 13.52 -1.45
N ILE A 49 -2.72 13.08 -2.68
CA ILE A 49 -1.52 13.41 -3.44
C ILE A 49 -1.55 14.89 -3.88
N ALA A 50 -0.41 15.56 -3.84
CA ALA A 50 -0.30 16.99 -4.15
C ALA A 50 -0.66 17.29 -5.61
N ASN A 51 -0.21 16.46 -6.55
CA ASN A 51 -0.48 16.65 -7.97
C ASN A 51 -1.05 15.38 -8.61
N LYS A 52 -2.37 15.37 -8.85
CA LYS A 52 -3.08 14.23 -9.45
C LYS A 52 -2.62 13.88 -10.88
N SER A 53 -2.07 14.83 -11.61
CA SER A 53 -1.59 14.63 -12.99
C SER A 53 -0.26 13.87 -13.02
N VAL A 54 0.58 14.06 -12.01
CA VAL A 54 1.87 13.36 -11.86
C VAL A 54 1.66 12.00 -11.16
N GLY A 55 0.67 11.91 -10.28
CA GLY A 55 0.44 10.77 -9.41
C GLY A 55 1.23 10.87 -8.11
N LEU A 56 1.42 9.74 -7.45
CA LEU A 56 2.16 9.65 -6.20
C LEU A 56 3.64 9.95 -6.42
N THR A 57 4.21 10.81 -5.58
CA THR A 57 5.63 11.21 -5.60
C THR A 57 6.35 10.84 -4.30
N VAL A 58 7.67 10.93 -4.30
CA VAL A 58 8.48 10.74 -3.06
C VAL A 58 8.14 11.82 -2.04
N ASP A 59 7.86 13.04 -2.49
CA ASP A 59 7.53 14.16 -1.60
C ASP A 59 6.18 13.96 -0.89
N ASP A 60 5.19 13.35 -1.57
CA ASP A 60 3.92 12.97 -0.94
C ASP A 60 4.14 11.95 0.20
N LEU A 61 5.06 10.99 0.00
CA LEU A 61 5.39 10.01 1.04
C LEU A 61 6.16 10.64 2.21
N LYS A 62 7.09 11.55 1.93
CA LYS A 62 7.81 12.32 2.96
C LYS A 62 6.84 13.19 3.77
N ALA A 63 5.89 13.86 3.11
CA ALA A 63 4.84 14.63 3.78
C ALA A 63 3.96 13.76 4.69
N ALA A 64 3.66 12.52 4.28
CA ALA A 64 2.93 11.56 5.10
C ALA A 64 3.73 11.14 6.34
N ILE A 65 5.04 10.91 6.20
CA ILE A 65 5.94 10.60 7.33
C ILE A 65 5.98 11.77 8.31
N GLU A 66 6.15 12.99 7.80
CA GLU A 66 6.19 14.20 8.63
C GLU A 66 4.86 14.42 9.38
N ARG A 67 3.74 14.25 8.68
CA ARG A 67 2.40 14.34 9.29
C ARG A 67 2.24 13.36 10.44
N ALA A 68 2.60 12.09 10.22
CA ALA A 68 2.54 11.07 11.26
C ALA A 68 3.45 11.41 12.45
N SER A 69 4.65 11.90 12.18
CA SER A 69 5.60 12.33 13.23
C SER A 69 5.04 13.48 14.07
N ASN A 70 4.39 14.47 13.45
CA ASN A 70 3.75 15.59 14.13
C ASN A 70 2.58 15.13 15.03
N ASP A 71 1.91 14.04 14.66
CA ASP A 71 0.84 13.41 15.45
C ASP A 71 1.39 12.40 16.50
N GLY A 72 2.71 12.34 16.68
CA GLY A 72 3.38 11.45 17.64
C GLY A 72 3.47 9.97 17.19
N ASN A 73 3.27 9.70 15.91
CA ASN A 73 3.36 8.38 15.32
C ASN A 73 4.60 8.26 14.42
N SER A 74 5.14 7.06 14.27
CA SER A 74 6.26 6.79 13.36
C SER A 74 5.86 5.75 12.34
N ILE A 75 5.80 6.14 11.07
CA ILE A 75 5.61 5.19 9.97
C ILE A 75 6.88 4.36 9.83
N ILE A 76 6.76 3.04 9.87
CA ILE A 76 7.87 2.10 9.67
C ILE A 76 7.87 1.46 8.29
N GLN A 77 6.71 1.38 7.66
CA GLN A 77 6.56 0.72 6.37
C GLN A 77 5.39 1.29 5.58
N PHE A 78 5.55 1.44 4.26
CA PHE A 78 4.46 1.71 3.35
C PHE A 78 4.03 0.44 2.63
N TRP A 79 2.72 0.16 2.65
CA TRP A 79 2.11 -0.90 1.88
C TRP A 79 1.52 -0.31 0.60
N ILE A 80 1.98 -0.79 -0.54
CA ILE A 80 1.72 -0.20 -1.84
C ILE A 80 1.48 -1.27 -2.90
N ALA A 81 0.55 -1.03 -3.83
CA ALA A 81 0.39 -1.91 -4.99
C ALA A 81 1.63 -1.90 -5.89
N LYS A 82 1.98 -3.05 -6.46
CA LYS A 82 3.12 -3.14 -7.39
C LYS A 82 3.01 -2.14 -8.55
N THR A 83 1.82 -1.96 -9.12
CA THR A 83 1.60 -1.03 -10.23
C THR A 83 1.87 0.43 -9.85
N THR A 84 1.47 0.82 -8.64
CA THR A 84 1.67 2.17 -8.10
C THR A 84 3.14 2.38 -7.74
N PHE A 85 3.79 1.38 -7.16
CA PHE A 85 5.22 1.41 -6.90
C PHE A 85 6.06 1.54 -8.18
N ASP A 86 5.68 0.80 -9.24
CA ASP A 86 6.35 0.88 -10.53
C ASP A 86 6.12 2.25 -11.22
N ALA A 87 4.99 2.91 -10.98
CA ALA A 87 4.73 4.27 -11.43
C ALA A 87 5.56 5.29 -10.62
N LEU A 88 5.60 5.15 -9.29
CA LEU A 88 6.37 6.00 -8.38
C LEU A 88 7.86 6.06 -8.78
N LYS A 89 8.48 4.93 -9.09
CA LYS A 89 9.88 4.87 -9.53
C LYS A 89 10.18 5.66 -10.81
N LYS A 90 9.18 5.92 -11.63
CA LYS A 90 9.34 6.68 -12.90
C LYS A 90 9.25 8.18 -12.70
N THR A 91 8.79 8.64 -11.55
CA THR A 91 8.71 10.07 -11.22
C THR A 91 10.10 10.70 -11.13
N ASP A 92 10.17 11.98 -11.39
CA ASP A 92 11.46 12.68 -11.34
C ASP A 92 12.00 12.74 -9.91
N SER A 93 11.13 12.93 -8.91
CA SER A 93 11.53 12.89 -7.49
C SER A 93 12.18 11.55 -7.10
N ALA A 94 11.73 10.42 -7.65
CA ALA A 94 12.33 9.12 -7.39
C ALA A 94 13.70 8.94 -8.08
N LYS A 95 13.84 9.45 -9.29
CA LYS A 95 15.11 9.42 -10.02
C LYS A 95 16.16 10.32 -9.36
N GLU A 96 15.76 11.51 -8.93
CA GLU A 96 16.61 12.47 -8.21
C GLU A 96 17.07 11.91 -6.86
N LEU A 97 16.17 11.29 -6.11
CA LEU A 97 16.51 10.62 -4.86
C LEU A 97 17.63 9.59 -5.06
N VAL A 98 17.49 8.71 -6.06
CA VAL A 98 18.49 7.67 -6.33
C VAL A 98 19.79 8.26 -6.89
N ALA A 99 19.72 9.31 -7.71
CA ALA A 99 20.91 9.99 -8.19
C ALA A 99 21.70 10.63 -7.03
N THR A 100 21.03 11.28 -6.11
CA THR A 100 21.61 11.84 -4.88
C THR A 100 22.23 10.74 -4.01
N TYR A 101 21.52 9.65 -3.79
CA TYR A 101 22.01 8.49 -3.03
C TYR A 101 23.30 7.89 -3.64
N ASN A 102 23.38 7.85 -4.97
CA ASN A 102 24.58 7.38 -5.69
C ASN A 102 25.69 8.45 -5.81
N GLY A 103 25.53 9.63 -5.25
CA GLY A 103 26.49 10.74 -5.35
C GLY A 103 26.62 11.31 -6.78
N GLN A 104 25.61 11.13 -7.63
CA GLN A 104 25.62 11.66 -8.99
C GLN A 104 25.29 13.15 -9.00
N THR A 105 26.08 13.91 -9.75
CA THR A 105 25.75 15.32 -10.03
C THR A 105 24.76 15.39 -11.20
N TYR A 106 23.66 16.12 -11.03
CA TYR A 106 22.67 16.33 -12.08
C TYR A 106 22.15 17.77 -12.03
N ASP A 107 21.65 18.23 -13.15
CA ASP A 107 20.98 19.53 -13.30
C ASP A 107 19.59 19.34 -13.94
N SER A 108 18.86 20.42 -14.13
CA SER A 108 17.51 20.39 -14.72
C SER A 108 17.44 19.85 -16.14
N THR A 109 18.59 19.75 -16.84
CA THR A 109 18.68 19.23 -18.22
C THR A 109 19.12 17.77 -18.26
N THR A 110 19.59 17.22 -17.14
CA THR A 110 20.09 15.84 -17.05
C THR A 110 18.95 14.85 -17.09
N LYS A 111 18.93 13.97 -18.09
CA LYS A 111 17.94 12.91 -18.18
C LYS A 111 18.36 11.74 -17.29
N LEU A 112 17.81 11.67 -16.10
CA LEU A 112 18.06 10.58 -15.17
C LEU A 112 17.35 9.28 -15.57
N PRO A 113 18.02 8.13 -15.47
CA PRO A 113 17.41 6.83 -15.76
C PRO A 113 16.40 6.43 -14.66
N THR A 114 15.41 5.64 -15.04
CA THR A 114 14.50 5.04 -14.06
C THR A 114 15.25 4.03 -13.20
N PRO A 115 15.23 4.16 -11.88
CA PRO A 115 15.95 3.25 -11.00
C PRO A 115 15.33 1.85 -10.95
N THR A 116 16.14 0.86 -10.59
CA THR A 116 15.64 -0.48 -10.24
C THR A 116 14.86 -0.43 -8.93
N SER A 117 14.02 -1.43 -8.68
CA SER A 117 13.23 -1.49 -7.45
C SER A 117 14.09 -1.54 -6.19
N SER A 118 15.20 -2.30 -6.22
CA SER A 118 16.11 -2.40 -5.08
C SER A 118 16.83 -1.08 -4.81
N LYS A 119 17.37 -0.43 -5.84
CA LYS A 119 18.06 0.85 -5.67
C LYS A 119 17.14 1.95 -5.16
N PHE A 120 15.90 2.00 -5.64
CA PHE A 120 14.93 2.95 -5.13
C PHE A 120 14.56 2.68 -3.66
N GLN A 121 14.34 1.41 -3.29
CA GLN A 121 14.05 1.05 -1.90
C GLN A 121 15.24 1.35 -0.96
N GLU A 122 16.46 1.03 -1.39
CA GLU A 122 17.68 1.36 -0.63
C GLU A 122 17.78 2.86 -0.38
N ALA A 123 17.70 3.68 -1.45
CA ALA A 123 17.79 5.14 -1.36
C ALA A 123 16.69 5.74 -0.49
N PHE A 124 15.45 5.26 -0.63
CA PHE A 124 14.33 5.75 0.17
C PHE A 124 14.47 5.36 1.65
N THR A 125 14.92 4.14 1.92
CA THR A 125 15.12 3.66 3.30
C THR A 125 16.28 4.39 3.98
N ASP A 126 17.36 4.65 3.24
CA ASP A 126 18.50 5.44 3.76
C ASP A 126 18.07 6.87 4.14
N GLU A 127 17.29 7.51 3.29
CA GLU A 127 16.81 8.87 3.50
C GLU A 127 15.75 8.99 4.61
N THR A 128 14.84 8.02 4.73
CA THR A 128 13.64 8.16 5.58
C THR A 128 13.55 7.17 6.74
N GLY A 129 14.33 6.10 6.71
CA GLY A 129 14.21 4.97 7.63
C GLY A 129 12.99 4.06 7.38
N VAL A 130 12.17 4.36 6.35
CA VAL A 130 10.92 3.66 6.08
C VAL A 130 11.09 2.68 4.92
N THR A 131 10.53 1.49 5.06
CA THR A 131 10.58 0.43 4.04
C THR A 131 9.29 0.35 3.22
N PHE A 132 9.33 -0.38 2.08
CA PHE A 132 8.15 -0.68 1.29
C PHE A 132 7.76 -2.16 1.40
N ARG A 133 6.46 -2.42 1.53
CA ARG A 133 5.84 -3.72 1.28
C ARG A 133 5.04 -3.65 -0.01
N ILE A 134 5.57 -4.27 -1.06
CA ILE A 134 4.92 -4.27 -2.37
C ILE A 134 3.89 -5.38 -2.42
N ILE A 135 2.62 -5.00 -2.59
CA ILE A 135 1.48 -5.92 -2.66
C ILE A 135 1.22 -6.26 -4.13
N ASN A 136 1.45 -7.51 -4.48
CA ASN A 136 1.11 -8.07 -5.80
C ASN A 136 0.36 -9.40 -5.66
N ARG A 137 -0.43 -9.53 -4.61
CA ARG A 137 -1.18 -10.74 -4.31
C ARG A 137 -2.43 -10.81 -5.18
N THR A 138 -2.67 -11.99 -5.74
CA THR A 138 -3.92 -12.38 -6.38
C THR A 138 -4.50 -13.53 -5.56
N VAL A 139 -5.73 -13.40 -5.12
CA VAL A 139 -6.47 -14.45 -4.41
C VAL A 139 -7.50 -15.08 -5.32
N ARG A 140 -7.84 -16.35 -5.07
CA ARG A 140 -8.90 -17.07 -5.78
C ARG A 140 -10.11 -17.13 -4.86
N LEU A 141 -11.20 -16.56 -5.30
CA LEU A 141 -12.48 -16.63 -4.62
C LEU A 141 -13.40 -17.55 -5.42
N GLU A 142 -14.14 -18.39 -4.71
CA GLU A 142 -15.20 -19.21 -5.29
C GLU A 142 -16.53 -18.69 -4.73
N GLU A 143 -17.39 -18.23 -5.62
CA GLU A 143 -18.76 -17.79 -5.32
C GLU A 143 -19.71 -18.50 -6.28
N ASP A 144 -20.74 -19.14 -5.74
CA ASP A 144 -21.77 -19.86 -6.53
C ASP A 144 -21.16 -20.89 -7.50
N GLY A 145 -20.08 -21.59 -7.09
CA GLY A 145 -19.38 -22.56 -7.93
C GLY A 145 -18.49 -21.94 -9.03
N VAL A 146 -18.40 -20.62 -9.11
CA VAL A 146 -17.56 -19.92 -10.06
C VAL A 146 -16.28 -19.44 -9.40
N ARG A 147 -15.13 -19.86 -9.93
CA ARG A 147 -13.81 -19.41 -9.44
C ARG A 147 -13.41 -18.13 -10.15
N ARG A 148 -13.05 -17.12 -9.35
CA ARG A 148 -12.54 -15.83 -9.83
C ARG A 148 -11.19 -15.52 -9.20
N SER A 149 -10.27 -14.98 -10.01
CA SER A 149 -8.99 -14.45 -9.52
C SER A 149 -9.13 -12.93 -9.34
N VAL A 150 -8.92 -12.45 -8.12
CA VAL A 150 -9.07 -11.03 -7.76
C VAL A 150 -7.79 -10.51 -7.14
N LYS A 151 -7.48 -9.23 -7.43
CA LYS A 151 -6.45 -8.49 -6.70
C LYS A 151 -7.14 -7.67 -5.61
N PRO A 152 -6.99 -8.05 -4.33
CA PRO A 152 -7.74 -7.43 -3.24
C PRO A 152 -7.28 -6.01 -2.92
N TRP A 153 -6.02 -5.66 -3.21
CA TRP A 153 -5.46 -4.35 -2.89
C TRP A 153 -5.89 -3.28 -3.88
N ASN A 154 -6.42 -2.18 -3.36
CA ASN A 154 -6.75 -1.00 -4.17
C ASN A 154 -5.46 -0.30 -4.63
N LYS A 155 -5.21 -0.30 -5.95
CA LYS A 155 -4.00 0.29 -6.54
C LYS A 155 -3.83 1.79 -6.29
N ASN A 156 -4.92 2.50 -5.98
CA ASN A 156 -4.89 3.93 -5.72
C ASN A 156 -4.63 4.29 -4.25
N MET A 157 -4.39 3.27 -3.41
CA MET A 157 -4.18 3.46 -1.97
C MET A 157 -2.78 3.02 -1.57
N VAL A 158 -2.15 3.86 -0.75
CA VAL A 158 -0.91 3.56 -0.02
C VAL A 158 -1.20 3.70 1.45
N ILE A 159 -0.74 2.75 2.25
CA ILE A 159 -0.98 2.74 3.69
C ILE A 159 0.36 2.81 4.42
N GLY A 160 0.52 3.83 5.25
CA GLY A 160 1.61 3.92 6.22
C GLY A 160 1.27 3.11 7.47
N VAL A 161 2.17 2.22 7.84
CA VAL A 161 2.03 1.32 8.99
C VAL A 161 3.00 1.74 10.08
N CYS A 162 2.47 1.97 11.28
CA CYS A 162 3.25 2.42 12.44
C CYS A 162 3.65 1.27 13.37
N SER A 163 3.15 0.06 13.15
CA SER A 163 3.46 -1.13 13.94
C SER A 163 3.55 -2.37 13.05
N GLN A 164 4.40 -3.33 13.42
CA GLN A 164 4.47 -4.61 12.73
C GLN A 164 3.21 -5.47 12.95
N MET A 165 2.51 -5.25 14.07
CA MET A 165 1.25 -5.92 14.37
C MET A 165 0.09 -4.98 14.06
N ILE A 166 -0.66 -5.28 13.00
CA ILE A 166 -1.82 -4.49 12.55
C ILE A 166 -3.12 -5.01 13.17
N GLY A 167 -3.10 -6.24 13.68
CA GLY A 167 -4.26 -6.89 14.28
C GLY A 167 -4.04 -8.39 14.43
N ALA A 168 -4.99 -9.07 15.04
CA ALA A 168 -5.03 -10.52 15.18
C ALA A 168 -6.39 -11.05 14.72
N LEU A 169 -6.40 -12.21 14.05
CA LEU A 169 -7.61 -12.98 13.80
C LEU A 169 -7.95 -13.76 15.06
N VAL A 170 -9.11 -13.51 15.62
CA VAL A 170 -9.65 -14.24 16.76
C VAL A 170 -10.79 -15.09 16.24
N TYR A 171 -10.70 -16.41 16.44
CA TYR A 171 -11.78 -17.35 16.16
C TYR A 171 -12.58 -17.51 17.45
N GLY A 172 -13.87 -17.18 17.38
CA GLY A 172 -14.85 -17.42 18.43
C GLY A 172 -15.48 -18.80 18.32
#